data_4a18e667555424d285d7af1276c67b60
#
_entry.id   4a18e667555424d285d7af1276c67b60
#
_cell.length_a   1.000
_cell.length_b   1.000
_cell.length_c   1.000
_cell.angle_alpha   90.00
_cell.angle_beta   90.00
_cell.angle_gamma   90.00
#
_symmetry.space_group_name_H-M   'P 1'
#
loop_
_entity.id
_entity.type
_entity.pdbx_description
1 polymer ?
#
loop_
_entity_poly.entity_id
_entity_poly.type
_entity_poly.pdbx_seq_one_letter_code
_entity_poly.pdbx_strand_id
1 'polypeptide(L)'
;MKLIKELKQACATYGATAPYTFTLLDALAAKWMTPYDWRTVAKACLSGGQYLLWRMKYEDLAKKQANANRKHGPKHITQEMLSGTDDYESARDQKNLDKRTLEQVTACALGAWCSLPQGKESVSSLSNIKQKPEEPYEDFVSRLIEGIHRVIPSVEATEILTKQLAFENANLTCQAVLRPIQKSGNIGDYIKHCADVDPAMMQGVAIVAAIKGNSYQQAVQSFFASKDIPQKGGPSGLR
;
A
#
# COMPACT_ATOMS: atom_id res chain seq x y z
N MET A 1 -23.45 -11.97 -3.11
CA MET A 1 -23.38 -10.93 -2.07
C MET A 1 -22.08 -10.94 -1.24
N LYS A 2 -21.42 -12.08 -1.03
CA LYS A 2 -20.17 -12.18 -0.23
C LYS A 2 -19.03 -11.32 -0.85
N LEU A 3 -18.75 -11.47 -2.14
CA LEU A 3 -17.67 -10.79 -2.85
C LEU A 3 -17.80 -9.24 -2.82
N ILE A 4 -19.03 -8.69 -2.90
CA ILE A 4 -19.25 -7.23 -2.82
C ILE A 4 -18.95 -6.70 -1.40
N LYS A 5 -19.28 -7.49 -0.36
CA LYS A 5 -18.93 -7.13 1.02
C LYS A 5 -17.42 -7.13 1.22
N GLU A 6 -16.72 -8.13 0.68
CA GLU A 6 -15.27 -8.22 0.72
C GLU A 6 -14.62 -7.06 -0.05
N LEU A 7 -15.15 -6.72 -1.25
CA LEU A 7 -14.66 -5.58 -2.01
C LEU A 7 -14.86 -4.25 -1.26
N LYS A 8 -16.03 -4.04 -0.65
CA LYS A 8 -16.29 -2.86 0.17
C LYS A 8 -15.30 -2.74 1.34
N GLN A 9 -15.05 -3.87 2.02
CA GLN A 9 -14.07 -3.92 3.11
C GLN A 9 -12.66 -3.65 2.60
N ALA A 10 -12.27 -4.23 1.46
CA ALA A 10 -10.97 -4.00 0.85
C ALA A 10 -10.77 -2.52 0.47
N CYS A 11 -11.77 -1.88 -0.15
CA CYS A 11 -11.73 -0.45 -0.47
C CYS A 11 -11.56 0.42 0.79
N ALA A 12 -12.22 0.06 1.89
CA ALA A 12 -12.15 0.80 3.14
C ALA A 12 -10.81 0.60 3.87
N THR A 13 -10.26 -0.62 3.84
CA THR A 13 -9.06 -1.00 4.60
C THR A 13 -7.78 -0.71 3.82
N TYR A 14 -7.73 -1.06 2.53
CA TYR A 14 -6.51 -1.00 1.72
C TYR A 14 -6.55 0.11 0.66
N GLY A 15 -7.72 0.69 0.41
CA GLY A 15 -7.95 1.68 -0.64
C GLY A 15 -8.55 1.08 -1.92
N ALA A 16 -9.24 1.93 -2.69
CA ALA A 16 -9.92 1.52 -3.91
C ALA A 16 -8.97 1.01 -5.02
N THR A 17 -7.74 1.48 -5.02
CA THR A 17 -6.70 1.15 -6.03
C THR A 17 -5.63 0.20 -5.52
N ALA A 18 -5.85 -0.44 -4.36
CA ALA A 18 -4.91 -1.42 -3.81
C ALA A 18 -4.88 -2.72 -4.64
N PRO A 19 -3.74 -3.43 -4.73
CA PRO A 19 -3.62 -4.68 -5.48
C PRO A 19 -4.65 -5.73 -5.07
N TYR A 20 -4.90 -5.89 -3.79
CA TYR A 20 -5.93 -6.83 -3.29
C TYR A 20 -7.33 -6.44 -3.75
N THR A 21 -7.64 -5.14 -3.80
CA THR A 21 -8.91 -4.63 -4.32
C THR A 21 -9.09 -4.98 -5.79
N PHE A 22 -8.04 -4.91 -6.60
CA PHE A 22 -8.06 -5.32 -8.01
C PHE A 22 -8.29 -6.81 -8.18
N THR A 23 -7.71 -7.67 -7.37
CA THR A 23 -7.98 -9.12 -7.39
C THR A 23 -9.48 -9.42 -7.20
N LEU A 24 -10.15 -8.69 -6.30
CA LEU A 24 -11.60 -8.84 -6.08
C LEU A 24 -12.42 -8.26 -7.24
N LEU A 25 -11.97 -7.18 -7.86
CA LEU A 25 -12.59 -6.59 -9.06
C LEU A 25 -12.51 -7.54 -10.26
N ASP A 26 -11.37 -8.19 -10.48
CA ASP A 26 -11.19 -9.19 -11.52
C ASP A 26 -12.13 -10.39 -11.33
N ALA A 27 -12.31 -10.83 -10.08
CA ALA A 27 -13.28 -11.89 -9.74
C ALA A 27 -14.74 -11.46 -9.99
N LEU A 28 -15.06 -10.15 -9.87
CA LEU A 28 -16.36 -9.59 -10.23
C LEU A 28 -16.51 -9.47 -11.74
N ALA A 29 -15.47 -9.06 -12.44
CA ALA A 29 -15.45 -8.90 -13.89
C ALA A 29 -15.82 -10.20 -14.64
N ALA A 30 -15.45 -11.35 -14.09
CA ALA A 30 -15.82 -12.65 -14.62
C ALA A 30 -17.33 -12.97 -14.59
N LYS A 31 -18.16 -12.13 -13.96
CA LYS A 31 -19.61 -12.38 -13.75
C LYS A 31 -20.52 -11.70 -14.76
N TRP A 32 -20.00 -11.19 -15.85
CA TRP A 32 -20.81 -10.55 -16.91
C TRP A 32 -21.74 -9.45 -16.39
N MET A 33 -21.18 -8.52 -15.65
CA MET A 33 -21.95 -7.46 -15.00
C MET A 33 -22.44 -6.40 -16.01
N THR A 34 -23.69 -5.98 -15.84
CA THR A 34 -24.28 -4.88 -16.61
C THR A 34 -23.77 -3.52 -16.16
N PRO A 35 -23.96 -2.44 -16.94
CA PRO A 35 -23.71 -1.06 -16.48
C PRO A 35 -24.39 -0.73 -15.16
N TYR A 36 -25.61 -1.21 -14.94
CA TYR A 36 -26.36 -1.02 -13.70
C TYR A 36 -25.64 -1.71 -12.51
N ASP A 37 -25.16 -2.93 -12.71
CA ASP A 37 -24.45 -3.67 -11.68
C ASP A 37 -23.13 -2.98 -11.30
N TRP A 38 -22.35 -2.54 -12.29
CA TRP A 38 -21.10 -1.82 -12.06
C TRP A 38 -21.33 -0.50 -11.32
N ARG A 39 -22.36 0.28 -11.69
CA ARG A 39 -22.73 1.50 -10.96
C ARG A 39 -23.14 1.20 -9.52
N THR A 40 -23.89 0.12 -9.30
CA THR A 40 -24.32 -0.30 -7.96
C THR A 40 -23.14 -0.69 -7.10
N VAL A 41 -22.20 -1.49 -7.64
CA VAL A 41 -20.98 -1.87 -6.95
C VAL A 41 -20.10 -0.67 -6.65
N ALA A 42 -19.84 0.18 -7.62
CA ALA A 42 -19.05 1.38 -7.44
C ALA A 42 -19.63 2.29 -6.35
N LYS A 43 -20.95 2.52 -6.37
CA LYS A 43 -21.64 3.32 -5.35
C LYS A 43 -21.57 2.70 -3.95
N ALA A 44 -21.57 1.38 -3.85
CA ALA A 44 -21.51 0.66 -2.56
C ALA A 44 -20.11 0.63 -1.96
N CYS A 45 -19.05 0.65 -2.80
CA CYS A 45 -17.67 0.39 -2.38
C CYS A 45 -16.80 1.66 -2.32
N LEU A 46 -17.09 2.67 -3.17
CA LEU A 46 -16.32 3.90 -3.26
C LEU A 46 -16.90 4.99 -2.34
N SER A 47 -16.04 5.91 -1.92
CA SER A 47 -16.51 7.16 -1.28
C SER A 47 -17.27 8.04 -2.29
N GLY A 48 -18.08 9.00 -1.81
CA GLY A 48 -18.87 9.86 -2.68
C GLY A 48 -18.04 10.59 -3.75
N GLY A 49 -16.86 11.11 -3.37
CA GLY A 49 -15.95 11.77 -4.31
C GLY A 49 -15.33 10.79 -5.31
N GLN A 50 -14.89 9.62 -4.85
CA GLN A 50 -14.34 8.57 -5.73
C GLN A 50 -15.39 8.03 -6.69
N TYR A 51 -16.64 7.84 -6.23
CA TYR A 51 -17.74 7.41 -7.08
C TYR A 51 -18.03 8.42 -8.20
N LEU A 52 -18.02 9.72 -7.87
CA LEU A 52 -18.22 10.78 -8.88
C LEU A 52 -17.13 10.75 -9.95
N LEU A 53 -15.85 10.65 -9.53
CA LEU A 53 -14.71 10.56 -10.44
C LEU A 53 -14.77 9.30 -11.31
N TRP A 54 -15.09 8.16 -10.70
CA TRP A 54 -15.27 6.89 -11.40
C TRP A 54 -16.38 7.00 -12.46
N ARG A 55 -17.54 7.56 -12.09
CA ARG A 55 -18.68 7.72 -12.99
C ARG A 55 -18.34 8.58 -14.20
N MET A 56 -17.74 9.75 -13.98
CA MET A 56 -17.31 10.64 -15.07
C MET A 56 -16.35 9.94 -16.02
N LYS A 57 -15.37 9.21 -15.47
CA LYS A 57 -14.38 8.48 -16.27
C LYS A 57 -15.01 7.29 -17.01
N TYR A 58 -15.93 6.60 -16.38
CA TYR A 58 -16.67 5.49 -17.00
C TYR A 58 -17.48 5.96 -18.21
N GLU A 59 -18.23 7.06 -18.09
CA GLU A 59 -19.00 7.66 -19.18
C GLU A 59 -18.08 8.13 -20.33
N ASP A 60 -16.91 8.72 -20.01
CA ASP A 60 -15.92 9.12 -21.02
C ASP A 60 -15.34 7.90 -21.78
N LEU A 61 -15.00 6.82 -21.05
CA LEU A 61 -14.51 5.58 -21.66
C LEU A 61 -15.58 4.89 -22.51
N ALA A 62 -16.83 4.85 -22.06
CA ALA A 62 -17.95 4.32 -22.83
C ALA A 62 -18.14 5.10 -24.14
N LYS A 63 -18.06 6.45 -24.10
CA LYS A 63 -18.12 7.30 -25.29
C LYS A 63 -16.96 7.03 -26.26
N LYS A 64 -15.75 6.91 -25.74
CA LYS A 64 -14.55 6.58 -26.56
C LYS A 64 -14.70 5.21 -27.21
N GLN A 65 -15.16 4.21 -26.46
CA GLN A 65 -15.38 2.84 -26.98
C GLN A 65 -16.46 2.81 -28.05
N ALA A 66 -17.60 3.48 -27.85
CA ALA A 66 -18.65 3.59 -28.85
C ALA A 66 -18.16 4.29 -30.14
N ASN A 67 -17.31 5.30 -30.03
CA ASN A 67 -16.69 5.95 -31.18
C ASN A 67 -15.73 5.00 -31.92
N ALA A 68 -14.96 4.19 -31.20
CA ALA A 68 -14.10 3.17 -31.78
C ALA A 68 -14.94 2.08 -32.49
N ASN A 69 -16.04 1.64 -31.88
CA ASN A 69 -16.99 0.69 -32.47
C ASN A 69 -17.58 1.20 -33.79
N ARG A 70 -17.93 2.48 -33.87
CA ARG A 70 -18.42 3.09 -35.13
C ARG A 70 -17.40 3.07 -36.25
N LYS A 71 -16.11 3.23 -35.92
CA LYS A 71 -15.03 3.30 -36.92
C LYS A 71 -14.57 1.91 -37.37
N HIS A 72 -14.32 1.00 -36.41
CA HIS A 72 -13.58 -0.25 -36.66
C HIS A 72 -14.17 -1.47 -35.96
N GLY A 73 -15.35 -1.36 -35.35
CA GLY A 73 -15.92 -2.39 -34.48
C GLY A 73 -17.38 -2.71 -34.72
N PRO A 74 -18.07 -3.28 -33.75
CA PRO A 74 -19.50 -3.61 -33.81
C PRO A 74 -20.34 -2.34 -33.69
N LYS A 75 -20.77 -1.80 -34.83
CA LYS A 75 -21.49 -0.52 -34.94
C LYS A 75 -22.80 -0.47 -34.14
N HIS A 76 -23.40 -1.64 -33.83
CA HIS A 76 -24.64 -1.75 -33.06
C HIS A 76 -24.44 -1.50 -31.56
N ILE A 77 -23.19 -1.59 -31.02
CA ILE A 77 -22.93 -1.30 -29.62
C ILE A 77 -22.78 0.21 -29.45
N THR A 78 -23.79 0.81 -28.88
CA THR A 78 -23.89 2.27 -28.71
C THR A 78 -23.32 2.74 -27.39
N GLN A 79 -23.18 4.06 -27.22
CA GLN A 79 -22.75 4.66 -25.97
C GLN A 79 -23.75 4.39 -24.84
N GLU A 80 -25.05 4.49 -25.12
CA GLU A 80 -26.14 4.29 -24.17
C GLU A 80 -26.14 2.86 -23.62
N MET A 81 -25.86 1.86 -24.48
CA MET A 81 -25.69 0.46 -24.06
C MET A 81 -24.48 0.28 -23.13
N LEU A 82 -23.36 0.97 -23.42
CA LEU A 82 -22.11 0.85 -22.63
C LEU A 82 -22.18 1.63 -21.33
N SER A 83 -22.83 2.80 -21.32
CA SER A 83 -22.93 3.64 -20.11
C SER A 83 -24.15 3.31 -19.25
N GLY A 84 -25.16 2.66 -19.81
CA GLY A 84 -26.44 2.42 -19.14
C GLY A 84 -27.21 3.70 -18.91
N THR A 85 -27.29 4.56 -19.93
CA THR A 85 -28.06 5.81 -19.91
C THR A 85 -29.25 5.74 -20.89
N ASP A 86 -30.13 6.73 -20.85
CA ASP A 86 -31.28 6.86 -21.72
C ASP A 86 -32.14 5.57 -21.76
N ASP A 87 -32.34 4.97 -22.93
CA ASP A 87 -33.11 3.74 -23.11
C ASP A 87 -32.57 2.53 -22.31
N TYR A 88 -31.34 2.61 -21.80
CA TYR A 88 -30.69 1.57 -21.03
C TYR A 88 -30.44 1.94 -19.54
N GLU A 89 -31.27 2.81 -18.97
CA GLU A 89 -31.08 3.27 -17.59
C GLU A 89 -31.44 2.20 -16.56
N SER A 90 -32.50 1.42 -16.81
CA SER A 90 -32.99 0.41 -15.87
C SER A 90 -32.26 -0.93 -16.02
N ALA A 91 -32.17 -1.71 -14.92
CA ALA A 91 -31.64 -3.06 -14.95
C ALA A 91 -32.41 -3.99 -15.91
N ARG A 92 -33.74 -3.70 -16.14
CA ARG A 92 -34.57 -4.49 -17.04
C ARG A 92 -34.13 -4.32 -18.49
N ASP A 93 -33.81 -3.10 -18.90
CA ASP A 93 -33.46 -2.75 -20.30
C ASP A 93 -32.08 -3.34 -20.65
N GLN A 94 -31.20 -3.49 -19.64
CA GLN A 94 -29.87 -4.05 -19.78
C GLN A 94 -29.82 -5.59 -19.77
N LYS A 95 -30.95 -6.27 -19.48
CA LYS A 95 -31.00 -7.73 -19.33
C LYS A 95 -30.59 -8.49 -20.61
N ASN A 96 -30.84 -7.90 -21.77
CA ASN A 96 -30.61 -8.53 -23.07
C ASN A 96 -29.31 -8.06 -23.75
N LEU A 97 -28.42 -7.37 -23.04
CA LEU A 97 -27.13 -6.99 -23.57
C LEU A 97 -26.30 -8.27 -23.87
N ASP A 98 -25.75 -8.32 -25.08
CA ASP A 98 -24.94 -9.44 -25.50
C ASP A 98 -23.58 -9.50 -24.76
N LYS A 99 -22.94 -10.65 -24.86
CA LYS A 99 -21.65 -10.91 -24.21
C LYS A 99 -20.58 -9.90 -24.61
N ARG A 100 -20.51 -9.52 -25.89
CA ARG A 100 -19.52 -8.60 -26.42
C ARG A 100 -19.73 -7.17 -25.88
N THR A 101 -20.97 -6.77 -25.72
CA THR A 101 -21.31 -5.50 -25.06
C THR A 101 -20.88 -5.53 -23.58
N LEU A 102 -21.15 -6.62 -22.84
CA LEU A 102 -20.76 -6.76 -21.43
C LEU A 102 -19.24 -6.81 -21.24
N GLU A 103 -18.49 -7.38 -22.18
CA GLU A 103 -17.01 -7.34 -22.19
C GLU A 103 -16.52 -5.88 -22.25
N GLN A 104 -17.10 -5.08 -23.17
CA GLN A 104 -16.74 -3.67 -23.30
C GLN A 104 -17.16 -2.84 -22.09
N VAL A 105 -18.35 -3.10 -21.54
CA VAL A 105 -18.82 -2.51 -20.27
C VAL A 105 -17.81 -2.77 -19.15
N THR A 106 -17.39 -4.01 -19.01
CA THR A 106 -16.40 -4.42 -17.99
C THR A 106 -15.07 -3.71 -18.19
N ALA A 107 -14.57 -3.65 -19.43
CA ALA A 107 -13.32 -2.94 -19.73
C ALA A 107 -13.40 -1.45 -19.39
N CYS A 108 -14.53 -0.79 -19.70
CA CYS A 108 -14.76 0.61 -19.35
C CYS A 108 -14.83 0.80 -17.82
N ALA A 109 -15.52 -0.09 -17.10
CA ALA A 109 -15.70 -0.01 -15.65
C ALA A 109 -14.38 -0.20 -14.89
N LEU A 110 -13.59 -1.21 -15.26
CA LEU A 110 -12.27 -1.45 -14.70
C LEU A 110 -11.29 -0.31 -15.05
N GLY A 111 -11.29 0.15 -16.32
CA GLY A 111 -10.46 1.28 -16.74
C GLY A 111 -10.77 2.57 -15.97
N ALA A 112 -12.03 2.82 -15.68
CA ALA A 112 -12.44 3.92 -14.82
C ALA A 112 -11.98 3.74 -13.37
N TRP A 113 -12.03 2.51 -12.85
CA TRP A 113 -11.57 2.21 -11.50
C TRP A 113 -10.06 2.36 -11.35
N CYS A 114 -9.28 1.87 -12.33
CA CYS A 114 -7.82 2.04 -12.39
C CYS A 114 -7.39 3.52 -12.45
N SER A 115 -8.25 4.40 -12.98
CA SER A 115 -7.97 5.84 -13.08
C SER A 115 -8.31 6.64 -11.83
N LEU A 116 -8.88 6.00 -10.81
CA LEU A 116 -9.14 6.67 -9.54
C LEU A 116 -7.81 7.15 -8.92
N PRO A 117 -7.81 8.35 -8.33
CA PRO A 117 -6.64 8.79 -7.58
C PRO A 117 -6.36 7.76 -6.48
N GLN A 118 -5.13 7.31 -6.43
CA GLN A 118 -4.66 6.54 -5.28
C GLN A 118 -4.99 7.38 -4.05
N GLY A 119 -5.63 6.77 -3.06
CA GLY A 119 -5.98 7.46 -1.81
C GLY A 119 -4.77 8.23 -1.30
N LYS A 120 -4.94 9.18 -0.38
CA LYS A 120 -3.91 10.11 0.15
C LYS A 120 -2.61 9.44 0.64
N GLU A 121 -2.49 8.14 0.57
CA GLU A 121 -1.28 7.35 0.79
C GLU A 121 -0.46 7.29 -0.51
N SER A 122 0.05 8.44 -0.93
CA SER A 122 1.11 8.55 -1.93
C SER A 122 2.43 8.07 -1.33
N VAL A 123 3.44 7.80 -2.16
CA VAL A 123 4.81 7.51 -1.68
C VAL A 123 5.28 8.57 -0.67
N SER A 124 4.81 9.81 -0.80
CA SER A 124 5.03 10.88 0.19
C SER A 124 4.39 10.62 1.56
N SER A 125 3.34 9.79 1.67
CA SER A 125 2.78 9.40 2.96
C SER A 125 3.61 8.33 3.66
N LEU A 126 4.36 7.52 2.93
CA LEU A 126 5.28 6.52 3.49
C LEU A 126 6.41 7.16 4.30
N SER A 127 6.88 8.34 3.87
CA SER A 127 7.86 9.14 4.62
C SER A 127 7.33 9.65 5.97
N ASN A 128 6.02 9.65 6.17
CA ASN A 128 5.36 10.02 7.42
C ASN A 128 5.17 8.86 8.39
N ILE A 129 5.39 7.61 7.95
CA ILE A 129 5.38 6.42 8.82
C ILE A 129 6.72 6.38 9.56
N LYS A 130 6.84 7.15 10.63
CA LYS A 130 8.05 7.20 11.47
C LYS A 130 7.89 6.33 12.68
N GLN A 131 9.03 5.77 13.16
CA GLN A 131 9.07 5.07 14.43
C GLN A 131 8.83 6.07 15.57
N LYS A 132 7.91 5.75 16.46
CA LYS A 132 7.67 6.53 17.68
C LYS A 132 8.80 6.31 18.69
N PRO A 133 9.03 7.23 19.65
CA PRO A 133 10.13 7.13 20.61
C PRO A 133 10.17 5.82 21.40
N GLU A 134 9.00 5.31 21.82
CA GLU A 134 8.87 4.10 22.63
C GLU A 134 8.33 2.89 21.86
N GLU A 135 8.20 3.01 20.53
CA GLU A 135 7.69 1.94 19.68
C GLU A 135 8.78 0.90 19.42
N PRO A 136 8.50 -0.41 19.68
CA PRO A 136 9.40 -1.47 19.26
C PRO A 136 9.69 -1.38 17.75
N TYR A 137 10.95 -1.64 17.37
CA TYR A 137 11.34 -1.50 15.97
C TYR A 137 10.59 -2.49 15.05
N GLU A 138 10.27 -3.68 15.54
CA GLU A 138 9.49 -4.69 14.82
C GLU A 138 8.07 -4.21 14.50
N ASP A 139 7.39 -3.57 15.46
CA ASP A 139 6.05 -3.02 15.27
C ASP A 139 6.05 -1.88 14.24
N PHE A 140 7.06 -1.00 14.31
CA PHE A 140 7.26 0.04 13.33
C PHE A 140 7.49 -0.53 11.92
N VAL A 141 8.36 -1.54 11.78
CA VAL A 141 8.62 -2.19 10.48
C VAL A 141 7.37 -2.86 9.94
N SER A 142 6.57 -3.51 10.78
CA SER A 142 5.29 -4.12 10.39
C SER A 142 4.33 -3.07 9.83
N ARG A 143 4.15 -1.94 10.50
CA ARG A 143 3.32 -0.81 10.02
C ARG A 143 3.86 -0.23 8.70
N LEU A 144 5.16 -0.15 8.56
CA LEU A 144 5.81 0.35 7.35
C LEU A 144 5.55 -0.58 6.16
N ILE A 145 5.73 -1.88 6.35
CA ILE A 145 5.46 -2.91 5.33
C ILE A 145 3.99 -2.86 4.90
N GLU A 146 3.05 -2.79 5.84
CA GLU A 146 1.63 -2.63 5.51
C GLU A 146 1.35 -1.38 4.68
N GLY A 147 1.97 -0.25 5.05
CA GLY A 147 1.85 1.00 4.29
C GLY A 147 2.39 0.87 2.87
N ILE A 148 3.55 0.24 2.70
CA ILE A 148 4.19 0.04 1.39
C ILE A 148 3.35 -0.89 0.51
N HIS A 149 2.84 -2.00 1.04
CA HIS A 149 1.98 -2.93 0.29
C HIS A 149 0.68 -2.30 -0.21
N ARG A 150 0.18 -1.25 0.44
CA ARG A 150 -0.98 -0.50 -0.03
C ARG A 150 -0.69 0.32 -1.29
N VAL A 151 0.57 0.72 -1.48
CA VAL A 151 0.97 1.67 -2.54
C VAL A 151 1.70 0.96 -3.68
N ILE A 152 2.49 -0.07 -3.38
CA ILE A 152 3.39 -0.72 -4.33
C ILE A 152 3.05 -2.20 -4.48
N PRO A 153 2.63 -2.64 -5.68
CA PRO A 153 2.28 -4.04 -5.94
C PRO A 153 3.50 -4.95 -6.23
N SER A 154 4.66 -4.38 -6.56
CA SER A 154 5.87 -5.16 -6.89
C SER A 154 6.59 -5.62 -5.62
N VAL A 155 6.81 -6.93 -5.47
CA VAL A 155 7.52 -7.52 -4.32
C VAL A 155 8.95 -6.99 -4.23
N GLU A 156 9.67 -6.96 -5.35
CA GLU A 156 11.06 -6.47 -5.40
C GLU A 156 11.17 -4.99 -5.00
N ALA A 157 10.27 -4.15 -5.53
CA ALA A 157 10.22 -2.74 -5.16
C ALA A 157 9.85 -2.54 -3.68
N THR A 158 8.99 -3.39 -3.14
CA THR A 158 8.60 -3.39 -1.72
C THR A 158 9.79 -3.68 -0.83
N GLU A 159 10.61 -4.68 -1.14
CA GLU A 159 11.79 -5.04 -0.34
C GLU A 159 12.81 -3.89 -0.30
N ILE A 160 13.14 -3.32 -1.46
CA ILE A 160 14.10 -2.22 -1.57
C ILE A 160 13.60 -1.00 -0.77
N LEU A 161 12.35 -0.61 -0.96
CA LEU A 161 11.77 0.56 -0.29
C LEU A 161 11.59 0.34 1.20
N THR A 162 11.21 -0.87 1.61
CA THR A 162 11.12 -1.24 3.03
C THR A 162 12.47 -1.08 3.71
N LYS A 163 13.54 -1.63 3.13
CA LYS A 163 14.88 -1.51 3.70
C LYS A 163 15.32 -0.03 3.82
N GLN A 164 15.07 0.77 2.81
CA GLN A 164 15.43 2.18 2.82
C GLN A 164 14.66 2.96 3.88
N LEU A 165 13.33 2.87 3.87
CA LEU A 165 12.48 3.62 4.79
C LEU A 165 12.54 3.09 6.23
N ALA A 166 12.81 1.80 6.44
CA ALA A 166 13.04 1.23 7.76
C ALA A 166 14.28 1.84 8.44
N PHE A 167 15.29 2.24 7.67
CA PHE A 167 16.43 2.99 8.20
C PHE A 167 16.11 4.48 8.34
N GLU A 168 15.60 5.13 7.29
CA GLU A 168 15.40 6.59 7.27
C GLU A 168 14.34 7.08 8.26
N ASN A 169 13.29 6.29 8.47
CA ASN A 169 12.15 6.64 9.33
C ASN A 169 12.27 6.07 10.75
N ALA A 170 13.35 5.34 11.07
CA ALA A 170 13.64 4.89 12.42
C ALA A 170 13.93 6.06 13.35
N ASN A 171 13.74 5.87 14.66
CA ASN A 171 14.19 6.83 15.65
C ASN A 171 15.73 6.96 15.66
N LEU A 172 16.25 8.01 16.24
CA LEU A 172 17.68 8.33 16.22
C LEU A 172 18.56 7.21 16.80
N THR A 173 18.05 6.49 17.78
CA THR A 173 18.76 5.39 18.43
C THR A 173 18.91 4.21 17.50
N CYS A 174 17.81 3.74 16.91
CA CYS A 174 17.84 2.64 15.93
C CYS A 174 18.66 3.04 14.69
N GLN A 175 18.57 4.29 14.20
CA GLN A 175 19.44 4.75 13.12
C GLN A 175 20.93 4.66 13.45
N ALA A 176 21.31 5.02 14.69
CA ALA A 176 22.71 4.94 15.11
C ALA A 176 23.21 3.48 15.15
N VAL A 177 22.39 2.57 15.65
CA VAL A 177 22.69 1.12 15.71
C VAL A 177 22.75 0.49 14.31
N LEU A 178 21.85 0.89 13.42
CA LEU A 178 21.76 0.32 12.08
C LEU A 178 22.80 0.87 11.09
N ARG A 179 23.38 2.04 11.36
CA ARG A 179 24.33 2.70 10.46
C ARG A 179 25.48 1.81 9.99
N PRO A 180 26.13 0.99 10.85
CA PRO A 180 27.22 0.11 10.41
C PRO A 180 26.78 -0.95 9.40
N ILE A 181 25.53 -1.44 9.51
CA ILE A 181 24.98 -2.52 8.69
C ILE A 181 24.01 -2.04 7.60
N GLN A 182 23.83 -0.72 7.45
CA GLN A 182 22.85 -0.13 6.52
C GLN A 182 22.98 -0.67 5.09
N LYS A 183 24.21 -0.85 4.61
CA LYS A 183 24.46 -1.33 3.23
C LYS A 183 24.36 -2.84 3.10
N SER A 184 24.88 -3.59 4.06
CA SER A 184 25.04 -5.05 4.03
C SER A 184 23.89 -5.82 4.66
N GLY A 185 23.24 -5.28 5.70
CA GLY A 185 22.16 -5.96 6.42
C GLY A 185 20.84 -6.03 5.62
N ASN A 186 20.04 -7.02 5.94
CA ASN A 186 18.65 -7.14 5.49
C ASN A 186 17.67 -6.68 6.60
N ILE A 187 16.36 -6.68 6.33
CA ILE A 187 15.33 -6.25 7.31
C ILE A 187 15.36 -7.12 8.58
N GLY A 188 15.59 -8.43 8.46
CA GLY A 188 15.71 -9.31 9.61
C GLY A 188 16.92 -8.96 10.50
N ASP A 189 18.04 -8.55 9.89
CA ASP A 189 19.22 -8.07 10.62
C ASP A 189 18.91 -6.75 11.33
N TYR A 190 18.15 -5.85 10.69
CA TYR A 190 17.74 -4.59 11.31
C TYR A 190 16.86 -4.82 12.54
N ILE A 191 15.89 -5.73 12.45
CA ILE A 191 15.01 -6.09 13.58
C ILE A 191 15.84 -6.65 14.73
N LYS A 192 16.75 -7.58 14.46
CA LYS A 192 17.62 -8.18 15.48
C LYS A 192 18.49 -7.16 16.20
N HIS A 193 19.15 -6.26 15.46
CA HIS A 193 20.02 -5.24 16.04
C HIS A 193 19.25 -4.19 16.85
N CYS A 194 18.01 -3.93 16.51
CA CYS A 194 17.15 -2.98 17.23
C CYS A 194 16.35 -3.62 18.38
N ALA A 195 16.24 -4.95 18.46
CA ALA A 195 15.51 -5.64 19.51
C ALA A 195 16.08 -5.37 20.92
N ASP A 196 17.42 -5.23 21.02
CA ASP A 196 18.13 -4.99 22.28
C ASP A 196 18.24 -3.50 22.67
N VAL A 197 17.55 -2.62 21.94
CA VAL A 197 17.57 -1.18 22.20
C VAL A 197 16.52 -0.83 23.24
N ASP A 198 16.93 -0.78 24.51
CA ASP A 198 16.09 -0.33 25.61
C ASP A 198 16.04 1.21 25.63
N PRO A 199 14.84 1.84 25.55
CA PRO A 199 14.69 3.29 25.62
C PRO A 199 15.25 3.91 26.91
N ALA A 200 15.09 3.26 28.06
CA ALA A 200 15.59 3.74 29.34
C ALA A 200 17.13 3.78 29.38
N MET A 201 17.75 2.75 28.83
CA MET A 201 19.20 2.64 28.71
C MET A 201 19.78 3.70 27.77
N MET A 202 19.04 4.03 26.71
CA MET A 202 19.43 5.08 25.76
C MET A 202 19.35 6.48 26.35
N GLN A 203 18.46 6.74 27.28
CA GLN A 203 18.44 8.01 28.04
C GLN A 203 19.74 8.14 28.85
N GLY A 204 20.21 7.07 29.46
CA GLY A 204 21.51 7.04 30.15
C GLY A 204 22.68 7.36 29.21
N VAL A 205 22.71 6.77 28.01
CA VAL A 205 23.72 7.07 27.00
C VAL A 205 23.67 8.53 26.56
N ALA A 206 22.48 9.11 26.39
CA ALA A 206 22.30 10.51 26.03
C ALA A 206 22.88 11.46 27.10
N ILE A 207 22.63 11.18 28.38
CA ILE A 207 23.17 11.96 29.50
C ILE A 207 24.71 11.90 29.53
N VAL A 208 25.29 10.68 29.39
CA VAL A 208 26.74 10.50 29.37
C VAL A 208 27.37 11.19 28.15
N ALA A 209 26.72 11.16 26.99
CA ALA A 209 27.16 11.87 25.79
C ALA A 209 27.22 13.39 26.02
N ALA A 210 26.17 13.95 26.61
CA ALA A 210 26.09 15.37 26.93
C ALA A 210 27.20 15.80 27.92
N ILE A 211 27.46 15.00 28.95
CA ILE A 211 28.51 15.28 29.94
C ILE A 211 29.92 15.22 29.31
N LYS A 212 30.14 14.30 28.35
CA LYS A 212 31.44 14.12 27.67
C LYS A 212 31.62 15.02 26.44
N GLY A 213 30.63 15.80 26.06
CA GLY A 213 30.69 16.65 24.85
C GLY A 213 30.69 15.85 23.54
N ASN A 214 30.29 14.58 23.58
CA ASN A 214 30.20 13.71 22.40
C ASN A 214 28.82 13.84 21.73
N SER A 215 28.77 13.64 20.40
CA SER A 215 27.46 13.51 19.75
C SER A 215 26.73 12.27 20.23
N TYR A 216 25.41 12.33 20.35
CA TYR A 216 24.57 11.19 20.74
C TYR A 216 24.83 9.95 19.87
N GLN A 217 24.97 10.14 18.57
CA GLN A 217 25.25 9.05 17.61
C GLN A 217 26.59 8.36 17.92
N GLN A 218 27.64 9.09 18.21
CA GLN A 218 28.94 8.53 18.58
C GLN A 218 28.88 7.76 19.90
N ALA A 219 28.15 8.26 20.89
CA ALA A 219 27.99 7.59 22.17
C ALA A 219 27.22 6.29 22.04
N VAL A 220 26.14 6.25 21.25
CA VAL A 220 25.38 5.03 20.94
C VAL A 220 26.25 4.00 20.23
N GLN A 221 26.99 4.40 19.19
CA GLN A 221 27.89 3.48 18.47
C GLN A 221 28.98 2.90 19.38
N SER A 222 29.60 3.73 20.22
CA SER A 222 30.63 3.27 21.18
C SER A 222 30.05 2.30 22.19
N PHE A 223 28.81 2.54 22.63
CA PHE A 223 28.13 1.67 23.59
C PHE A 223 27.87 0.28 23.00
N PHE A 224 27.34 0.17 21.79
CA PHE A 224 27.09 -1.12 21.15
C PHE A 224 28.39 -1.81 20.72
N ALA A 225 29.40 -1.10 20.24
CA ALA A 225 30.68 -1.65 19.93
C ALA A 225 31.40 -2.29 21.19
N SER A 226 31.12 -1.77 22.39
CA SER A 226 31.63 -2.34 23.63
C SER A 226 30.89 -3.62 24.08
N LYS A 227 29.66 -3.84 23.64
CA LYS A 227 28.89 -5.07 23.91
C LYS A 227 29.31 -6.26 23.05
N ASP A 228 29.82 -6.01 21.84
CA ASP A 228 30.28 -7.05 20.90
C ASP A 228 31.70 -7.60 21.20
N ILE A 229 32.34 -7.12 22.25
CA ILE A 229 33.62 -7.69 22.69
C ILE A 229 33.32 -8.93 23.52
N PRO A 230 33.64 -10.17 23.05
CA PRO A 230 33.49 -11.37 23.86
C PRO A 230 34.37 -11.21 25.10
N GLN A 231 33.76 -11.29 26.29
CA GLN A 231 34.53 -11.34 27.53
C GLN A 231 35.52 -12.54 27.46
N LYS A 232 36.77 -12.25 27.14
CA LYS A 232 37.84 -13.20 27.29
C LYS A 232 37.84 -13.67 28.75
N GLY A 233 37.61 -14.96 28.92
CA GLY A 233 37.55 -15.64 30.20
C GLY A 233 38.59 -15.14 31.16
N GLY A 234 38.15 -14.83 32.37
CA GLY A 234 39.04 -14.58 33.50
C GLY A 234 39.94 -15.79 33.76
N PRO A 235 41.11 -15.58 34.29
CA PRO A 235 42.10 -16.64 34.48
C PRO A 235 41.60 -17.66 35.51
N SER A 236 41.45 -18.91 35.08
CA SER A 236 41.41 -20.04 35.97
C SER A 236 42.81 -20.17 36.62
N GLY A 237 42.90 -19.66 37.80
CA GLY A 237 44.11 -19.70 38.59
C GLY A 237 43.92 -20.42 39.92
N LEU A 238 44.47 -21.58 40.01
CA LEU A 238 45.21 -22.13 41.15
C LEU A 238 44.46 -22.80 42.31
N ARG A 239 44.73 -24.09 42.27
CA ARG A 239 44.96 -25.07 43.40
C ARG A 239 43.69 -25.59 44.09
#